data_f4744191be1782871ab58444a17daeeb
#
_entry.id   f4744191be1782871ab58444a17daeeb
#
_cell.length_a   1.000
_cell.length_b   1.000
_cell.length_c   1.000
_cell.angle_alpha   90.00
_cell.angle_beta   90.00
_cell.angle_gamma   90.00
#
_symmetry.space_group_name_H-M   'P 1'
#
loop_
_entity.id
_entity.type
_entity.pdbx_description
1 polymer ?
#
loop_
_entity_poly.entity_id
_entity_poly.type
_entity_poly.pdbx_seq_one_letter_code
_entity_poly.pdbx_strand_id
1 'polypeptide(L)'
;MLLKAEFQAQNLSRGPIQRVIEAAGSIILGKEIQVRLALACLLARGHLLIEDLPGVGKTTLAHVLARSLGLHFQRIQFTSDMLPADIIGVSVYERESGAFKFHPGPIFAQVILADEVNRATPKTQSALLEAMEEHQVTAEGETRKLPAPFFVIATQNPSEQVGTFPLPESQLDRFTMRIELGYPDRDAERALLCGTDRRDLLATLDPCVTPAELMELQASVQRIHVAPALLDYVQAIVEHTRRSPDYVAGLSPRAALALVHSARAWSLIEGRDKVLPEDVQAILPGVAAHRLRPAHDSSRRIDVGAQLLAAVPIP
;
A
#
# COMPACT_ATOMS: atom_id res chain seq x y z
N MET A 1 19.80 23.03 17.33
CA MET A 1 18.53 23.61 17.77
C MET A 1 17.92 24.57 16.74
N LEU A 2 18.67 25.50 16.17
CA LEU A 2 18.20 26.45 15.13
C LEU A 2 17.74 25.78 13.84
N LEU A 3 18.44 24.79 13.30
CA LEU A 3 18.05 24.03 12.11
C LEU A 3 16.70 23.29 12.27
N LYS A 4 16.39 22.80 13.48
CA LYS A 4 15.09 22.17 13.77
C LYS A 4 13.94 23.21 13.79
N ALA A 5 14.20 24.41 14.29
CA ALA A 5 13.20 25.48 14.34
C ALA A 5 12.92 26.09 12.94
N GLU A 6 13.93 26.22 12.09
CA GLU A 6 13.77 26.66 10.71
C GLU A 6 13.05 25.63 9.85
N PHE A 7 13.35 24.33 10.03
CA PHE A 7 12.63 23.22 9.37
C PHE A 7 11.16 23.16 9.80
N GLN A 8 10.86 23.39 11.08
CA GLN A 8 9.48 23.46 11.58
C GLN A 8 8.73 24.70 11.04
N ALA A 9 9.37 25.84 10.97
CA ALA A 9 8.74 27.07 10.46
C ALA A 9 8.44 27.00 8.95
N GLN A 10 9.30 26.39 8.15
CA GLN A 10 9.05 26.16 6.72
C GLN A 10 7.95 25.13 6.47
N ASN A 11 7.79 24.13 7.37
CA ASN A 11 6.74 23.12 7.24
C ASN A 11 5.33 23.63 7.52
N LEU A 12 5.15 24.70 8.28
CA LEU A 12 3.84 25.29 8.60
C LEU A 12 3.15 25.93 7.38
N SER A 13 3.90 26.31 6.34
CA SER A 13 3.35 26.91 5.11
C SER A 13 3.01 25.88 4.03
N ARG A 14 3.41 24.60 4.21
CA ARG A 14 3.18 23.52 3.22
C ARG A 14 1.99 22.67 3.61
N GLY A 15 1.23 22.21 2.60
CA GLY A 15 0.09 21.33 2.84
C GLY A 15 0.49 20.02 3.55
N PRO A 16 -0.43 19.39 4.31
CA PRO A 16 -0.13 18.21 5.13
C PRO A 16 0.43 17.03 4.31
N ILE A 17 -0.05 16.83 3.10
CA ILE A 17 0.44 15.78 2.18
C ILE A 17 1.91 15.99 1.80
N GLN A 18 2.28 17.24 1.49
CA GLN A 18 3.66 17.57 1.12
C GLN A 18 4.62 17.36 2.28
N ARG A 19 4.21 17.67 3.52
CA ARG A 19 5.02 17.37 4.72
C ARG A 19 5.28 15.88 4.89
N VAL A 20 4.26 15.04 4.64
CA VAL A 20 4.42 13.56 4.70
C VAL A 20 5.42 13.08 3.65
N ILE A 21 5.33 13.58 2.41
CA ILE A 21 6.24 13.19 1.32
C ILE A 21 7.69 13.60 1.64
N GLU A 22 7.89 14.81 2.11
CA GLU A 22 9.22 15.33 2.46
C GLU A 22 9.83 14.56 3.65
N ALA A 23 9.02 14.31 4.68
CA ALA A 23 9.42 13.52 5.84
C ALA A 23 9.79 12.09 5.43
N ALA A 24 8.99 11.45 4.58
CA ALA A 24 9.29 10.13 4.05
C ALA A 24 10.54 10.15 3.16
N GLY A 25 10.67 11.12 2.27
CA GLY A 25 11.81 11.28 1.36
C GLY A 25 13.15 11.54 2.07
N SER A 26 13.14 12.14 3.27
CA SER A 26 14.33 12.33 4.07
C SER A 26 14.93 11.02 4.63
N ILE A 27 14.10 9.98 4.73
CA ILE A 27 14.49 8.65 5.24
C ILE A 27 14.63 7.65 4.09
N ILE A 28 13.69 7.65 3.14
CA ILE A 28 13.67 6.76 1.98
C ILE A 28 14.25 7.51 0.78
N LEU A 29 15.55 7.44 0.61
CA LEU A 29 16.28 8.22 -0.39
C LEU A 29 16.07 7.68 -1.81
N GLY A 30 15.89 8.58 -2.78
CA GLY A 30 15.78 8.25 -4.21
C GLY A 30 14.50 7.47 -4.60
N LYS A 31 13.45 7.48 -3.73
CA LYS A 31 12.21 6.71 -3.94
C LYS A 31 10.96 7.59 -3.83
N GLU A 32 11.03 8.83 -4.30
CA GLU A 32 9.92 9.78 -4.18
C GLU A 32 8.65 9.27 -4.86
N ILE A 33 8.75 8.68 -6.06
CA ILE A 33 7.60 8.14 -6.79
C ILE A 33 6.94 7.01 -6.00
N GLN A 34 7.73 6.09 -5.43
CA GLN A 34 7.22 4.97 -4.64
C GLN A 34 6.53 5.45 -3.35
N VAL A 35 7.09 6.47 -2.70
CA VAL A 35 6.46 7.13 -1.54
C VAL A 35 5.12 7.74 -1.94
N ARG A 36 5.05 8.47 -3.05
CA ARG A 36 3.82 9.08 -3.58
C ARG A 36 2.77 8.03 -3.95
N LEU A 37 3.17 6.93 -4.61
CA LEU A 37 2.26 5.82 -4.95
C LEU A 37 1.72 5.13 -3.69
N ALA A 38 2.58 4.86 -2.70
CA ALA A 38 2.15 4.27 -1.44
C ALA A 38 1.18 5.20 -0.68
N LEU A 39 1.44 6.50 -0.68
CA LEU A 39 0.56 7.50 -0.08
C LEU A 39 -0.76 7.62 -0.85
N ALA A 40 -0.73 7.60 -2.19
CA ALA A 40 -1.93 7.59 -3.04
C ALA A 40 -2.81 6.36 -2.76
N CYS A 41 -2.19 5.19 -2.61
CA CYS A 41 -2.88 3.95 -2.24
C CYS A 41 -3.61 4.09 -0.89
N LEU A 42 -2.94 4.65 0.12
CA LEU A 42 -3.49 4.86 1.46
C LEU A 42 -4.61 5.92 1.46
N LEU A 43 -4.42 7.02 0.74
CA LEU A 43 -5.44 8.06 0.58
C LEU A 43 -6.67 7.55 -0.17
N ALA A 44 -6.50 6.62 -1.11
CA ALA A 44 -7.58 5.91 -1.78
C ALA A 44 -8.26 4.83 -0.90
N ARG A 45 -7.87 4.70 0.39
CA ARG A 45 -8.31 3.66 1.34
C ARG A 45 -7.99 2.25 0.86
N GLY A 46 -6.93 2.09 0.07
CA GLY A 46 -6.51 0.81 -0.47
C GLY A 46 -5.42 0.14 0.36
N HIS A 47 -5.11 -1.12 0.04
CA HIS A 47 -4.01 -1.89 0.60
C HIS A 47 -2.88 -2.01 -0.41
N LEU A 48 -1.63 -2.02 0.06
CA LEU A 48 -0.43 -1.99 -0.76
C LEU A 48 0.28 -3.34 -0.74
N LEU A 49 0.71 -3.81 -1.91
CA LEU A 49 1.63 -4.92 -2.06
C LEU A 49 3.01 -4.38 -2.47
N ILE A 50 4.05 -4.77 -1.76
CA ILE A 50 5.45 -4.49 -2.14
C ILE A 50 6.11 -5.80 -2.55
N GLU A 51 6.37 -5.95 -3.82
CA GLU A 51 7.02 -7.13 -4.37
C GLU A 51 8.44 -6.78 -4.79
N ASP A 52 9.44 -7.22 -3.99
CA ASP A 52 10.82 -6.79 -4.20
C ASP A 52 11.82 -7.68 -3.48
N LEU A 53 13.10 -7.54 -3.84
CA LEU A 53 14.22 -8.20 -3.21
C LEU A 53 14.33 -7.86 -1.71
N PRO A 54 14.95 -8.72 -0.90
CA PRO A 54 15.23 -8.40 0.50
C PRO A 54 16.20 -7.23 0.63
N GLY A 55 16.09 -6.46 1.72
CA GLY A 55 17.03 -5.40 2.05
C GLY A 55 16.83 -4.04 1.36
N VAL A 56 15.84 -3.87 0.46
CA VAL A 56 15.63 -2.61 -0.28
C VAL A 56 14.84 -1.55 0.49
N GLY A 57 14.49 -1.78 1.76
CA GLY A 57 13.84 -0.77 2.62
C GLY A 57 12.32 -0.88 2.73
N LYS A 58 11.70 -2.03 2.38
CA LYS A 58 10.24 -2.27 2.49
C LYS A 58 9.69 -1.97 3.89
N THR A 59 10.32 -2.53 4.92
CA THR A 59 9.95 -2.31 6.32
C THR A 59 10.11 -0.86 6.74
N THR A 60 11.17 -0.20 6.28
CA THR A 60 11.42 1.21 6.57
C THR A 60 10.33 2.09 5.96
N LEU A 61 9.91 1.84 4.70
CA LEU A 61 8.82 2.58 4.06
C LEU A 61 7.51 2.46 4.86
N ALA A 62 7.14 1.24 5.25
CA ALA A 62 5.93 1.01 6.04
C ALA A 62 5.95 1.76 7.38
N HIS A 63 7.08 1.73 8.09
CA HIS A 63 7.26 2.43 9.35
C HIS A 63 7.19 3.96 9.19
N VAL A 64 7.88 4.49 8.16
CA VAL A 64 7.90 5.94 7.88
C VAL A 64 6.50 6.44 7.58
N LEU A 65 5.74 5.74 6.73
CA LEU A 65 4.35 6.09 6.42
C LEU A 65 3.47 6.06 7.66
N ALA A 66 3.54 4.99 8.45
CA ALA A 66 2.75 4.89 9.66
C ALA A 66 3.05 6.02 10.65
N ARG A 67 4.34 6.32 10.87
CA ARG A 67 4.77 7.33 11.82
C ARG A 67 4.46 8.75 11.35
N SER A 68 4.74 9.07 10.08
CA SER A 68 4.41 10.39 9.51
C SER A 68 2.92 10.69 9.48
N LEU A 69 2.09 9.64 9.41
CA LEU A 69 0.63 9.73 9.44
C LEU A 69 0.02 9.60 10.84
N GLY A 70 0.84 9.50 11.89
CA GLY A 70 0.39 9.40 13.28
C GLY A 70 -0.40 8.12 13.58
N LEU A 71 -0.16 7.03 12.85
CA LEU A 71 -0.92 5.80 12.94
C LEU A 71 -0.21 4.76 13.82
N HIS A 72 -1.00 3.99 14.55
CA HIS A 72 -0.50 2.83 15.30
C HIS A 72 -0.06 1.74 14.33
N PHE A 73 1.23 1.36 14.41
CA PHE A 73 1.89 0.41 13.52
C PHE A 73 2.14 -0.93 14.19
N GLN A 74 1.90 -2.03 13.45
CA GLN A 74 2.28 -3.37 13.88
C GLN A 74 2.90 -4.13 12.71
N ARG A 75 4.03 -4.80 12.95
CA ARG A 75 4.65 -5.74 12.01
C ARG A 75 4.25 -7.16 12.36
N ILE A 76 3.84 -7.93 11.36
CA ILE A 76 3.59 -9.36 11.43
C ILE A 76 4.54 -10.05 10.46
N GLN A 77 5.49 -10.81 10.98
CA GLN A 77 6.38 -11.64 10.15
C GLN A 77 5.68 -12.96 9.88
N PHE A 78 5.30 -13.21 8.63
CA PHE A 78 4.60 -14.43 8.24
C PHE A 78 5.57 -15.61 8.14
N THR A 79 5.16 -16.78 8.67
CA THR A 79 5.90 -18.04 8.67
C THR A 79 4.95 -19.18 8.35
N SER A 80 5.50 -20.32 7.95
CA SER A 80 4.72 -21.50 7.53
C SER A 80 3.91 -22.16 8.66
N ASP A 81 4.31 -21.94 9.89
CA ASP A 81 3.67 -22.47 11.11
C ASP A 81 2.65 -21.52 11.74
N MET A 82 2.57 -20.26 11.26
CA MET A 82 1.63 -19.26 11.77
C MET A 82 0.18 -19.66 11.54
N LEU A 83 -0.64 -19.49 12.55
CA LEU A 83 -2.08 -19.75 12.53
C LEU A 83 -2.88 -18.43 12.38
N PRO A 84 -4.12 -18.49 11.88
CA PRO A 84 -5.02 -17.32 11.86
C PRO A 84 -5.20 -16.64 13.22
N ALA A 85 -5.23 -17.43 14.29
CA ALA A 85 -5.34 -16.95 15.67
C ALA A 85 -4.17 -16.06 16.10
N ASP A 86 -2.96 -16.29 15.57
CA ASP A 86 -1.79 -15.46 15.86
C ASP A 86 -1.94 -14.04 15.29
N ILE A 87 -2.76 -13.88 14.25
CA ILE A 87 -3.06 -12.60 13.61
C ILE A 87 -4.27 -11.93 14.27
N ILE A 88 -5.36 -12.69 14.45
CA ILE A 88 -6.66 -12.20 14.91
C ILE A 88 -6.69 -12.02 16.43
N GLY A 89 -6.03 -12.93 17.17
CA GLY A 89 -6.13 -13.03 18.61
C GLY A 89 -6.93 -14.24 19.06
N VAL A 90 -6.94 -14.47 20.36
CA VAL A 90 -7.55 -15.65 21.00
C VAL A 90 -8.25 -15.27 22.30
N SER A 91 -9.29 -16.02 22.68
CA SER A 91 -9.83 -15.95 24.04
C SER A 91 -9.06 -16.87 24.97
N VAL A 92 -8.63 -16.31 26.09
CA VAL A 92 -7.93 -17.01 27.15
C VAL A 92 -8.83 -17.07 28.38
N TYR A 93 -8.94 -18.23 29.01
CA TYR A 93 -9.67 -18.36 30.27
C TYR A 93 -8.89 -17.70 31.42
N GLU A 94 -9.44 -16.64 31.98
CA GLU A 94 -8.89 -15.96 33.16
C GLU A 94 -9.44 -16.60 34.42
N ARG A 95 -8.57 -17.23 35.22
CA ARG A 95 -8.96 -17.90 36.46
C ARG A 95 -9.54 -16.94 37.51
N GLU A 96 -9.05 -15.69 37.54
CA GLU A 96 -9.49 -14.69 38.50
C GLU A 96 -10.92 -14.22 38.26
N SER A 97 -11.30 -14.03 36.99
CA SER A 97 -12.63 -13.60 36.57
C SER A 97 -13.59 -14.77 36.34
N GLY A 98 -13.07 -16.00 36.20
CA GLY A 98 -13.85 -17.20 35.86
C GLY A 98 -14.45 -17.15 34.46
N ALA A 99 -13.93 -16.30 33.57
CA ALA A 99 -14.48 -16.03 32.24
C ALA A 99 -13.41 -16.11 31.13
N PHE A 100 -13.87 -16.33 29.91
CA PHE A 100 -13.00 -16.17 28.73
C PHE A 100 -12.88 -14.70 28.39
N LYS A 101 -11.63 -14.24 28.20
CA LYS A 101 -11.33 -12.88 27.77
C LYS A 101 -10.58 -12.90 26.47
N PHE A 102 -11.08 -12.14 25.50
CA PHE A 102 -10.44 -12.00 24.21
C PHE A 102 -9.18 -11.13 24.31
N HIS A 103 -8.06 -11.67 23.84
CA HIS A 103 -6.80 -10.97 23.68
C HIS A 103 -6.64 -10.60 22.21
N PRO A 104 -6.78 -9.31 21.82
CA PRO A 104 -6.66 -8.88 20.44
C PRO A 104 -5.28 -9.21 19.87
N GLY A 105 -5.26 -9.76 18.66
CA GLY A 105 -4.04 -9.99 17.91
C GLY A 105 -3.50 -8.71 17.24
N PRO A 106 -2.36 -8.80 16.55
CA PRO A 106 -1.71 -7.66 15.91
C PRO A 106 -2.55 -6.99 14.82
N ILE A 107 -3.57 -7.67 14.28
CA ILE A 107 -4.46 -7.12 13.24
C ILE A 107 -5.22 -5.87 13.70
N PHE A 108 -5.36 -5.65 15.01
CA PHE A 108 -6.06 -4.50 15.57
C PHE A 108 -5.19 -3.22 15.65
N ALA A 109 -4.14 -3.12 14.84
CA ALA A 109 -3.43 -1.86 14.61
C ALA A 109 -3.97 -1.16 13.34
N GLN A 110 -3.66 0.14 13.19
CA GLN A 110 -4.13 0.94 12.06
C GLN A 110 -3.30 0.69 10.79
N VAL A 111 -2.01 0.42 10.94
CA VAL A 111 -1.11 0.03 9.84
C VAL A 111 -0.49 -1.32 10.17
N ILE A 112 -0.76 -2.30 9.33
CA ILE A 112 -0.16 -3.62 9.41
C ILE A 112 0.89 -3.77 8.32
N LEU A 113 2.12 -4.09 8.70
CA LEU A 113 3.10 -4.63 7.78
C LEU A 113 3.03 -6.15 7.85
N ALA A 114 2.41 -6.77 6.84
CA ALA A 114 2.36 -8.21 6.65
C ALA A 114 3.61 -8.64 5.86
N ASP A 115 4.70 -8.95 6.58
CA ASP A 115 6.01 -9.20 5.98
C ASP A 115 6.14 -10.66 5.54
N GLU A 116 6.54 -10.87 4.28
CA GLU A 116 6.65 -12.19 3.62
C GLU A 116 5.33 -13.00 3.65
N VAL A 117 4.22 -12.36 3.26
CA VAL A 117 2.88 -12.95 3.34
C VAL A 117 2.76 -14.30 2.61
N ASN A 118 3.54 -14.51 1.54
CA ASN A 118 3.60 -15.75 0.78
C ASN A 118 4.26 -16.92 1.52
N ARG A 119 4.87 -16.72 2.69
CA ARG A 119 5.39 -17.82 3.56
C ARG A 119 4.32 -18.49 4.40
N ALA A 120 3.22 -17.80 4.69
CA ALA A 120 2.14 -18.38 5.48
C ALA A 120 1.26 -19.32 4.65
N THR A 121 0.61 -20.24 5.34
CA THR A 121 -0.37 -21.14 4.73
C THR A 121 -1.54 -20.37 4.11
N PRO A 122 -2.24 -20.91 3.08
CA PRO A 122 -3.41 -20.26 2.48
C PRO A 122 -4.51 -19.91 3.49
N LYS A 123 -4.65 -20.69 4.56
CA LYS A 123 -5.63 -20.43 5.63
C LYS A 123 -5.29 -19.14 6.40
N THR A 124 -4.02 -18.94 6.71
CA THR A 124 -3.54 -17.75 7.42
C THR A 124 -3.56 -16.52 6.52
N GLN A 125 -3.19 -16.67 5.23
CA GLN A 125 -3.34 -15.60 4.23
C GLN A 125 -4.80 -15.15 4.11
N SER A 126 -5.74 -16.11 4.04
CA SER A 126 -7.18 -15.80 3.92
C SER A 126 -7.70 -14.98 5.09
N ALA A 127 -7.24 -15.24 6.31
CA ALA A 127 -7.64 -14.47 7.48
C ALA A 127 -7.24 -12.98 7.39
N LEU A 128 -6.00 -12.69 6.94
CA LEU A 128 -5.56 -11.32 6.69
C LEU A 128 -6.39 -10.66 5.58
N LEU A 129 -6.60 -11.37 4.46
CA LEU A 129 -7.30 -10.84 3.28
C LEU A 129 -8.79 -10.62 3.52
N GLU A 130 -9.42 -11.42 4.38
CA GLU A 130 -10.79 -11.20 4.84
C GLU A 130 -10.87 -9.93 5.70
N ALA A 131 -9.96 -9.77 6.64
CA ALA A 131 -9.87 -8.55 7.46
C ALA A 131 -9.67 -7.27 6.62
N MET A 132 -8.90 -7.36 5.53
CA MET A 132 -8.70 -6.25 4.58
C MET A 132 -10.00 -5.87 3.85
N GLU A 133 -10.81 -6.83 3.47
CA GLU A 133 -12.05 -6.60 2.72
C GLU A 133 -13.17 -6.10 3.63
N GLU A 134 -13.36 -6.80 4.76
CA GLU A 134 -14.53 -6.60 5.62
C GLU A 134 -14.31 -5.51 6.68
N HIS A 135 -13.07 -5.03 6.90
CA HIS A 135 -12.68 -4.14 7.98
C HIS A 135 -13.15 -4.61 9.37
N GLN A 136 -13.31 -5.90 9.51
CA GLN A 136 -13.69 -6.59 10.74
C GLN A 136 -13.15 -8.02 10.74
N VAL A 137 -13.10 -8.63 11.90
CA VAL A 137 -12.74 -10.04 12.06
C VAL A 137 -13.79 -10.74 12.91
N THR A 138 -14.08 -11.99 12.56
CA THR A 138 -14.98 -12.84 13.36
C THR A 138 -14.15 -13.92 14.07
N ALA A 139 -14.16 -13.90 15.39
CA ALA A 139 -13.49 -14.90 16.20
C ALA A 139 -14.46 -15.40 17.27
N GLU A 140 -14.59 -16.73 17.40
CA GLU A 140 -15.42 -17.37 18.43
C GLU A 140 -16.89 -16.93 18.43
N GLY A 141 -17.42 -16.65 17.23
CA GLY A 141 -18.82 -16.22 17.04
C GLY A 141 -19.07 -14.73 17.28
N GLU A 142 -18.05 -13.95 17.68
CA GLU A 142 -18.15 -12.51 17.82
C GLU A 142 -17.43 -11.78 16.68
N THR A 143 -18.12 -10.78 16.12
CA THR A 143 -17.55 -9.89 15.09
C THR A 143 -17.00 -8.63 15.75
N ARG A 144 -15.72 -8.34 15.49
CA ARG A 144 -14.98 -7.19 16.04
C ARG A 144 -14.50 -6.31 14.91
N LYS A 145 -14.86 -5.03 14.97
CA LYS A 145 -14.42 -4.02 13.98
C LYS A 145 -12.93 -3.72 14.15
N LEU A 146 -12.24 -3.55 13.04
CA LEU A 146 -10.88 -3.05 13.02
C LEU A 146 -10.84 -1.52 13.21
N PRO A 147 -9.71 -0.96 13.68
CA PRO A 147 -9.58 0.49 13.84
C PRO A 147 -9.67 1.21 12.50
N ALA A 148 -10.11 2.47 12.52
CA ALA A 148 -10.12 3.34 11.35
C ALA A 148 -9.12 4.50 11.56
N PRO A 149 -8.33 4.87 10.53
CA PRO A 149 -8.18 4.17 9.25
C PRO A 149 -7.45 2.82 9.43
N PHE A 150 -7.71 1.86 8.54
CA PHE A 150 -7.05 0.56 8.54
C PHE A 150 -6.33 0.34 7.21
N PHE A 151 -5.03 0.04 7.27
CA PHE A 151 -4.19 -0.09 6.09
C PHE A 151 -3.21 -1.26 6.22
N VAL A 152 -3.16 -2.12 5.21
CA VAL A 152 -2.21 -3.23 5.14
C VAL A 152 -1.18 -2.96 4.05
N ILE A 153 0.08 -3.09 4.43
CA ILE A 153 1.22 -3.17 3.51
C ILE A 153 1.71 -4.61 3.58
N ALA A 154 1.48 -5.39 2.53
CA ALA A 154 2.02 -6.74 2.42
C ALA A 154 3.32 -6.73 1.65
N THR A 155 4.27 -7.60 2.03
CA THR A 155 5.49 -7.80 1.26
C THR A 155 5.58 -9.23 0.72
N GLN A 156 6.15 -9.36 -0.47
CA GLN A 156 6.53 -10.64 -1.08
C GLN A 156 7.96 -10.54 -1.60
N ASN A 157 8.66 -11.68 -1.58
CA ASN A 157 9.94 -11.83 -2.25
C ASN A 157 9.74 -12.74 -3.47
N PRO A 158 9.82 -12.21 -4.70
CA PRO A 158 9.57 -13.00 -5.92
C PRO A 158 10.63 -14.07 -6.19
N SER A 159 11.83 -13.92 -5.62
CA SER A 159 12.94 -14.87 -5.82
C SER A 159 12.89 -16.09 -4.90
N GLU A 160 12.16 -16.03 -3.80
CA GLU A 160 12.02 -17.13 -2.86
C GLU A 160 10.77 -17.96 -3.19
N GLN A 161 10.93 -19.07 -3.92
CA GLN A 161 9.83 -19.97 -4.27
C GLN A 161 9.75 -21.21 -3.37
N VAL A 162 10.85 -21.59 -2.74
CA VAL A 162 10.91 -22.80 -1.88
C VAL A 162 10.25 -22.49 -0.53
N GLY A 163 9.25 -23.31 -0.17
CA GLY A 163 8.52 -23.16 1.09
C GLY A 163 7.56 -21.98 1.12
N THR A 164 7.11 -21.49 -0.04
CA THR A 164 6.14 -20.41 -0.15
C THR A 164 4.82 -20.88 -0.78
N PHE A 165 3.76 -20.17 -0.46
CA PHE A 165 2.41 -20.34 -1.01
C PHE A 165 2.04 -19.06 -1.75
N PRO A 166 2.12 -19.02 -3.09
CA PRO A 166 1.80 -17.84 -3.86
C PRO A 166 0.34 -17.43 -3.67
N LEU A 167 0.08 -16.13 -3.61
CA LEU A 167 -1.28 -15.60 -3.54
C LEU A 167 -2.00 -15.87 -4.86
N PRO A 168 -3.21 -16.46 -4.86
CA PRO A 168 -4.06 -16.56 -6.04
C PRO A 168 -4.44 -15.19 -6.61
N GLU A 169 -4.76 -15.13 -7.90
CA GLU A 169 -5.15 -13.87 -8.59
C GLU A 169 -6.32 -13.17 -7.90
N SER A 170 -7.33 -13.92 -7.42
CA SER A 170 -8.47 -13.37 -6.68
C SER A 170 -8.08 -12.72 -5.34
N GLN A 171 -6.98 -13.13 -4.76
CA GLN A 171 -6.43 -12.56 -3.54
C GLN A 171 -5.52 -11.35 -3.84
N LEU A 172 -4.75 -11.42 -4.92
CA LEU A 172 -3.94 -10.28 -5.41
C LEU A 172 -4.83 -9.09 -5.78
N ASP A 173 -6.03 -9.31 -6.34
CA ASP A 173 -6.98 -8.26 -6.69
C ASP A 173 -7.49 -7.44 -5.49
N ARG A 174 -7.30 -7.92 -4.25
CA ARG A 174 -7.63 -7.18 -3.03
C ARG A 174 -6.64 -6.07 -2.69
N PHE A 175 -5.42 -6.16 -3.22
CA PHE A 175 -4.44 -5.07 -3.11
C PHE A 175 -4.73 -4.02 -4.16
N THR A 176 -4.89 -2.77 -3.74
CA THR A 176 -5.17 -1.64 -4.64
C THR A 176 -4.01 -1.37 -5.57
N MET A 177 -2.81 -1.39 -5.03
CA MET A 177 -1.57 -1.17 -5.79
C MET A 177 -0.49 -2.18 -5.44
N ARG A 178 0.37 -2.47 -6.43
CA ARG A 178 1.68 -3.09 -6.25
C ARG A 178 2.77 -2.09 -6.60
N ILE A 179 3.80 -2.02 -5.78
CA ILE A 179 5.00 -1.24 -6.06
C ILE A 179 6.26 -2.08 -5.90
N GLU A 180 7.32 -1.61 -6.52
CA GLU A 180 8.68 -2.09 -6.36
C GLU A 180 9.56 -0.91 -5.95
N LEU A 181 10.38 -1.10 -4.93
CA LEU A 181 11.34 -0.08 -4.50
C LEU A 181 12.59 -0.13 -5.36
N GLY A 182 13.07 -1.34 -5.66
CA GLY A 182 14.33 -1.55 -6.35
C GLY A 182 15.54 -1.06 -5.55
N TYR A 183 16.73 -1.23 -6.11
CA TYR A 183 17.94 -0.68 -5.53
C TYR A 183 17.93 0.85 -5.59
N PRO A 184 18.54 1.54 -4.61
CA PRO A 184 18.76 2.98 -4.69
C PRO A 184 19.67 3.32 -5.88
N ASP A 185 19.53 4.52 -6.42
CA ASP A 185 20.50 5.04 -7.36
C ASP A 185 21.85 5.33 -6.65
N ARG A 186 22.88 5.62 -7.44
CA ARG A 186 24.24 5.81 -6.92
C ARG A 186 24.36 6.92 -5.88
N ASP A 187 23.61 8.01 -6.07
CA ASP A 187 23.68 9.17 -5.17
C ASP A 187 22.93 8.89 -3.86
N ALA A 188 21.75 8.25 -3.95
CA ALA A 188 21.01 7.79 -2.78
C ALA A 188 21.80 6.73 -2.00
N GLU A 189 22.44 5.77 -2.69
CA GLU A 189 23.27 4.74 -2.03
C GLU A 189 24.47 5.39 -1.31
N ARG A 190 25.16 6.34 -1.97
CA ARG A 190 26.23 7.10 -1.33
C ARG A 190 25.75 7.86 -0.10
N ALA A 191 24.59 8.50 -0.17
CA ALA A 191 23.99 9.19 0.96
C ALA A 191 23.59 8.23 2.10
N LEU A 192 23.22 6.99 1.80
CA LEU A 192 22.99 5.94 2.80
C LEU A 192 24.29 5.56 3.51
N LEU A 193 25.37 5.40 2.77
CA LEU A 193 26.68 5.00 3.32
C LEU A 193 27.34 6.09 4.19
N CYS A 194 27.11 7.35 3.86
CA CYS A 194 27.72 8.50 4.58
C CYS A 194 26.81 9.09 5.66
N GLY A 195 25.51 8.72 5.69
CA GLY A 195 24.50 9.36 6.51
C GLY A 195 24.31 8.73 7.89
N THR A 196 23.42 9.34 8.67
CA THR A 196 22.93 8.81 9.94
C THR A 196 22.11 7.53 9.72
N ASP A 197 22.14 6.61 10.70
CA ASP A 197 21.29 5.41 10.66
C ASP A 197 19.81 5.81 10.46
N ARG A 198 19.17 5.18 9.50
CA ARG A 198 17.77 5.46 9.16
C ARG A 198 16.81 5.09 10.30
N ARG A 199 17.21 4.16 11.18
CA ARG A 199 16.45 3.80 12.38
C ARG A 199 16.43 4.97 13.37
N ASP A 200 17.55 5.67 13.54
CA ASP A 200 17.63 6.82 14.43
C ASP A 200 16.79 8.00 13.89
N LEU A 201 16.86 8.25 12.59
CA LEU A 201 16.01 9.25 11.93
C LEU A 201 14.53 8.91 12.06
N LEU A 202 14.18 7.65 11.86
CA LEU A 202 12.80 7.17 12.04
C LEU A 202 12.35 7.34 13.51
N ALA A 203 13.21 7.06 14.48
CA ALA A 203 12.90 7.19 15.91
C ALA A 203 12.62 8.65 16.32
N THR A 204 13.14 9.62 15.59
CA THR A 204 12.94 11.06 15.85
C THR A 204 11.90 11.71 14.93
N LEU A 205 11.28 10.94 14.01
CA LEU A 205 10.27 11.45 13.11
C LEU A 205 8.98 11.76 13.85
N ASP A 206 8.56 13.02 13.85
CA ASP A 206 7.28 13.44 14.39
C ASP A 206 6.15 13.21 13.38
N PRO A 207 4.91 12.93 13.83
CA PRO A 207 3.76 12.85 12.94
C PRO A 207 3.52 14.17 12.20
N CYS A 208 3.29 14.09 10.88
CA CYS A 208 2.97 15.25 10.04
C CYS A 208 1.47 15.55 10.01
N VAL A 209 0.65 14.53 10.26
CA VAL A 209 -0.81 14.60 10.33
C VAL A 209 -1.31 13.68 11.44
N THR A 210 -2.51 13.97 11.93
CA THR A 210 -3.24 13.10 12.87
C THR A 210 -4.09 12.07 12.11
N PRO A 211 -4.54 10.98 12.75
CA PRO A 211 -5.49 10.04 12.14
C PRO A 211 -6.79 10.71 11.67
N ALA A 212 -7.28 11.73 12.40
CA ALA A 212 -8.48 12.49 12.03
C ALA A 212 -8.25 13.30 10.75
N GLU A 213 -7.16 14.05 10.66
CA GLU A 213 -6.79 14.80 9.45
C GLU A 213 -6.58 13.86 8.25
N LEU A 214 -6.00 12.66 8.46
CA LEU A 214 -5.88 11.67 7.40
C LEU A 214 -7.25 11.22 6.88
N MET A 215 -8.21 10.97 7.77
CA MET A 215 -9.58 10.61 7.36
C MET A 215 -10.28 11.74 6.60
N GLU A 216 -10.03 13.00 6.94
CA GLU A 216 -10.50 14.17 6.19
C GLU A 216 -9.87 14.24 4.80
N LEU A 217 -8.57 13.98 4.68
CA LEU A 217 -7.88 13.88 3.40
C LEU A 217 -8.46 12.75 2.53
N GLN A 218 -8.71 11.57 3.12
CA GLN A 218 -9.38 10.45 2.43
C GLN A 218 -10.80 10.82 1.97
N ALA A 219 -11.54 11.58 2.77
CA ALA A 219 -12.85 12.09 2.37
C ALA A 219 -12.75 13.13 1.25
N SER A 220 -11.67 13.93 1.23
CA SER A 220 -11.41 14.92 0.18
C SER A 220 -11.10 14.26 -1.17
N VAL A 221 -10.43 13.12 -1.18
CA VAL A 221 -10.20 12.32 -2.41
C VAL A 221 -11.51 12.03 -3.14
N GLN A 222 -12.58 11.69 -2.40
CA GLN A 222 -13.89 11.38 -3.02
C GLN A 222 -14.53 12.59 -3.70
N ARG A 223 -14.16 13.82 -3.32
CA ARG A 223 -14.67 15.07 -3.88
C ARG A 223 -13.90 15.55 -5.12
N ILE A 224 -12.72 14.94 -5.41
CA ILE A 224 -11.95 15.28 -6.63
C ILE A 224 -12.77 14.93 -7.86
N HIS A 225 -12.94 15.92 -8.73
CA HIS A 225 -13.75 15.79 -9.93
C HIS A 225 -13.12 14.83 -10.96
N VAL A 226 -13.97 13.99 -11.56
CA VAL A 226 -13.59 13.11 -12.68
C VAL A 226 -14.52 13.41 -13.84
N ALA A 227 -13.98 13.97 -14.92
CA ALA A 227 -14.75 14.27 -16.11
C ALA A 227 -15.25 12.98 -16.81
N PRO A 228 -16.41 12.99 -17.48
CA PRO A 228 -16.90 11.82 -18.23
C PRO A 228 -15.87 11.27 -19.23
N ALA A 229 -15.20 12.12 -20.00
CA ALA A 229 -14.16 11.71 -20.94
C ALA A 229 -13.00 10.93 -20.28
N LEU A 230 -12.66 11.26 -18.99
CA LEU A 230 -11.66 10.51 -18.26
C LEU A 230 -12.18 9.13 -17.83
N LEU A 231 -13.45 9.01 -17.50
CA LEU A 231 -14.08 7.71 -17.25
C LEU A 231 -14.09 6.86 -18.51
N ASP A 232 -14.37 7.46 -19.67
CA ASP A 232 -14.29 6.79 -20.97
C ASP A 232 -12.86 6.29 -21.24
N TYR A 233 -11.84 7.09 -20.91
CA TYR A 233 -10.43 6.67 -21.01
C TYR A 233 -10.11 5.47 -20.12
N VAL A 234 -10.50 5.51 -18.85
CA VAL A 234 -10.33 4.37 -17.92
C VAL A 234 -11.07 3.14 -18.44
N GLN A 235 -12.29 3.32 -18.94
CA GLN A 235 -13.08 2.23 -19.50
C GLN A 235 -12.40 1.63 -20.75
N ALA A 236 -11.85 2.46 -21.64
CA ALA A 236 -11.09 2.00 -22.80
C ALA A 236 -9.85 1.16 -22.40
N ILE A 237 -9.12 1.58 -21.36
CA ILE A 237 -7.99 0.79 -20.81
C ILE A 237 -8.49 -0.58 -20.33
N VAL A 238 -9.56 -0.60 -19.51
CA VAL A 238 -10.11 -1.85 -18.97
C VAL A 238 -10.61 -2.77 -20.07
N GLU A 239 -11.33 -2.22 -21.05
CA GLU A 239 -11.87 -2.97 -22.19
C GLU A 239 -10.75 -3.53 -23.08
N HIS A 240 -9.70 -2.75 -23.32
CA HIS A 240 -8.53 -3.22 -24.04
C HIS A 240 -7.95 -4.47 -23.37
N THR A 241 -7.76 -4.45 -22.04
CA THR A 241 -7.21 -5.63 -21.32
C THR A 241 -8.09 -6.85 -21.41
N ARG A 242 -9.42 -6.69 -21.49
CA ARG A 242 -10.39 -7.80 -21.59
C ARG A 242 -10.48 -8.41 -22.97
N ARG A 243 -10.14 -7.65 -24.01
CA ARG A 243 -10.15 -8.09 -25.41
C ARG A 243 -8.80 -8.54 -25.93
N SER A 244 -7.71 -8.08 -25.29
CA SER A 244 -6.36 -8.43 -25.73
C SER A 244 -6.08 -9.92 -25.52
N PRO A 245 -5.53 -10.61 -26.52
CA PRO A 245 -5.04 -11.98 -26.39
C PRO A 245 -3.74 -12.08 -25.58
N ASP A 246 -3.12 -10.95 -25.22
CA ASP A 246 -1.85 -10.91 -24.51
C ASP A 246 -1.99 -11.26 -23.02
N TYR A 247 -3.22 -11.24 -22.49
CA TYR A 247 -3.52 -11.49 -21.09
C TYR A 247 -4.42 -12.70 -20.90
N VAL A 248 -4.17 -13.48 -19.85
CA VAL A 248 -5.03 -14.63 -19.46
C VAL A 248 -6.42 -14.14 -19.06
N ALA A 249 -6.49 -13.00 -18.35
CA ALA A 249 -7.72 -12.35 -17.94
C ALA A 249 -7.50 -10.83 -17.95
N GLY A 250 -8.54 -10.05 -18.28
CA GLY A 250 -8.51 -8.60 -18.21
C GLY A 250 -8.80 -8.06 -16.80
N LEU A 251 -8.65 -6.75 -16.63
CA LEU A 251 -8.90 -6.06 -15.38
C LEU A 251 -10.34 -6.23 -14.88
N SER A 252 -10.48 -6.52 -13.59
CA SER A 252 -11.76 -6.66 -12.90
C SER A 252 -12.47 -5.30 -12.73
N PRO A 253 -13.79 -5.28 -12.40
CA PRO A 253 -14.48 -4.06 -11.99
C PRO A 253 -13.83 -3.42 -10.75
N ARG A 254 -13.30 -4.22 -9.80
CA ARG A 254 -12.55 -3.73 -8.64
C ARG A 254 -11.28 -2.97 -9.07
N ALA A 255 -10.55 -3.49 -10.06
CA ALA A 255 -9.39 -2.82 -10.64
C ALA A 255 -9.75 -1.49 -11.30
N ALA A 256 -10.88 -1.42 -12.02
CA ALA A 256 -11.38 -0.17 -12.60
C ALA A 256 -11.69 0.89 -11.52
N LEU A 257 -12.34 0.50 -10.43
CA LEU A 257 -12.59 1.38 -9.28
C LEU A 257 -11.27 1.81 -8.61
N ALA A 258 -10.32 0.88 -8.46
CA ALA A 258 -8.99 1.17 -7.92
C ALA A 258 -8.25 2.20 -8.77
N LEU A 259 -8.32 2.13 -10.10
CA LEU A 259 -7.75 3.15 -11.02
C LEU A 259 -8.35 4.53 -10.74
N VAL A 260 -9.67 4.65 -10.71
CA VAL A 260 -10.33 5.96 -10.50
C VAL A 260 -10.01 6.52 -9.11
N HIS A 261 -10.10 5.70 -8.05
CA HIS A 261 -9.84 6.15 -6.68
C HIS A 261 -8.37 6.55 -6.49
N SER A 262 -7.45 5.78 -7.05
CA SER A 262 -6.02 6.09 -6.97
C SER A 262 -5.63 7.32 -7.79
N ALA A 263 -6.24 7.51 -8.96
CA ALA A 263 -6.03 8.71 -9.77
C ALA A 263 -6.54 9.98 -9.07
N ARG A 264 -7.70 9.91 -8.38
CA ARG A 264 -8.17 11.01 -7.51
C ARG A 264 -7.18 11.30 -6.39
N ALA A 265 -6.67 10.26 -5.71
CA ALA A 265 -5.68 10.42 -4.65
C ALA A 265 -4.37 11.04 -5.18
N TRP A 266 -3.93 10.61 -6.37
CA TRP A 266 -2.75 11.19 -7.02
C TRP A 266 -2.98 12.67 -7.38
N SER A 267 -4.14 13.01 -7.95
CA SER A 267 -4.52 14.42 -8.24
C SER A 267 -4.50 15.28 -6.97
N LEU A 268 -4.99 14.76 -5.83
CA LEU A 268 -4.91 15.46 -4.54
C LEU A 268 -3.47 15.68 -4.08
N ILE A 269 -2.59 14.69 -4.24
CA ILE A 269 -1.14 14.79 -3.93
C ILE A 269 -0.50 15.90 -4.77
N GLU A 270 -0.90 16.03 -6.03
CA GLU A 270 -0.45 17.09 -6.95
C GLU A 270 -1.14 18.45 -6.70
N GLY A 271 -1.99 18.57 -5.68
CA GLY A 271 -2.67 19.80 -5.30
C GLY A 271 -3.78 20.22 -6.26
N ARG A 272 -4.40 19.29 -6.98
CA ARG A 272 -5.48 19.57 -7.94
C ARG A 272 -6.83 19.07 -7.42
N ASP A 273 -7.90 19.70 -7.92
CA ASP A 273 -9.30 19.38 -7.61
C ASP A 273 -9.99 18.53 -8.70
N LYS A 274 -9.24 18.16 -9.75
CA LYS A 274 -9.71 17.35 -10.88
C LYS A 274 -8.65 16.38 -11.35
N VAL A 275 -9.08 15.19 -11.77
CA VAL A 275 -8.20 14.16 -12.33
C VAL A 275 -7.87 14.48 -13.78
N LEU A 276 -6.59 14.37 -14.11
CA LEU A 276 -6.05 14.49 -15.47
C LEU A 276 -5.67 13.12 -16.01
N PRO A 277 -5.55 12.92 -17.34
CA PRO A 277 -5.07 11.68 -17.91
C PRO A 277 -3.72 11.22 -17.36
N GLU A 278 -2.81 12.16 -17.10
CA GLU A 278 -1.49 11.93 -16.52
C GLU A 278 -1.57 11.29 -15.12
N ASP A 279 -2.62 11.59 -14.35
CA ASP A 279 -2.82 10.99 -13.05
C ASP A 279 -3.14 9.49 -13.18
N VAL A 280 -3.99 9.14 -14.16
CA VAL A 280 -4.29 7.74 -14.48
C VAL A 280 -3.03 7.03 -14.97
N GLN A 281 -2.25 7.67 -15.82
CA GLN A 281 -1.00 7.12 -16.35
C GLN A 281 0.03 6.87 -15.24
N ALA A 282 0.15 7.77 -14.28
CA ALA A 282 1.09 7.65 -13.16
C ALA A 282 0.78 6.44 -12.27
N ILE A 283 -0.50 6.14 -12.03
CA ILE A 283 -0.90 5.05 -11.12
C ILE A 283 -1.16 3.72 -11.84
N LEU A 284 -1.36 3.73 -13.15
CA LEU A 284 -1.74 2.56 -13.95
C LEU A 284 -0.78 1.37 -13.77
N PRO A 285 0.57 1.55 -13.83
CA PRO A 285 1.49 0.43 -13.61
C PRO A 285 1.29 -0.23 -12.24
N GLY A 286 1.12 0.57 -11.18
CA GLY A 286 0.91 0.07 -9.83
C GLY A 286 -0.41 -0.68 -9.65
N VAL A 287 -1.47 -0.26 -10.34
CA VAL A 287 -2.80 -0.90 -10.24
C VAL A 287 -2.91 -2.12 -11.14
N ALA A 288 -2.33 -2.10 -12.34
CA ALA A 288 -2.52 -3.13 -13.35
C ALA A 288 -1.53 -4.32 -13.25
N ALA A 289 -0.25 -4.05 -12.90
CA ALA A 289 0.83 -5.01 -13.09
C ALA A 289 0.68 -6.34 -12.32
N HIS A 290 0.05 -6.33 -11.14
CA HIS A 290 -0.16 -7.55 -10.34
C HIS A 290 -1.46 -8.28 -10.67
N ARG A 291 -2.30 -7.70 -11.54
CA ARG A 291 -3.60 -8.23 -11.95
C ARG A 291 -3.58 -8.84 -13.35
N LEU A 292 -2.66 -8.37 -14.20
CA LEU A 292 -2.57 -8.81 -15.58
C LEU A 292 -1.46 -9.85 -15.73
N ARG A 293 -1.86 -11.09 -15.95
CA ARG A 293 -0.94 -12.19 -16.22
C ARG A 293 -0.79 -12.35 -17.73
N PRO A 294 0.44 -12.32 -18.25
CA PRO A 294 0.69 -12.59 -19.66
C PRO A 294 0.15 -13.97 -20.08
N ALA A 295 -0.50 -14.04 -21.24
CA ALA A 295 -1.01 -15.31 -21.81
C ALA A 295 0.12 -16.21 -22.31
N HIS A 296 1.26 -15.62 -22.69
CA HIS A 296 2.43 -16.34 -23.19
C HIS A 296 3.60 -16.15 -22.22
N ASP A 297 4.29 -17.27 -21.95
CA ASP A 297 5.49 -17.27 -21.10
C ASP A 297 6.62 -16.53 -21.83
N SER A 298 6.77 -15.24 -21.56
CA SER A 298 7.86 -14.45 -22.09
C SER A 298 9.01 -14.43 -21.08
N SER A 299 10.20 -14.85 -21.52
CA SER A 299 11.43 -14.75 -20.72
C SER A 299 11.82 -13.30 -20.40
N ARG A 300 11.16 -12.31 -21.01
CA ARG A 300 11.31 -10.88 -20.74
C ARG A 300 10.23 -10.40 -19.78
N ARG A 301 10.64 -9.71 -18.73
CA ARG A 301 9.73 -8.98 -17.86
C ARG A 301 9.01 -7.91 -18.67
N ILE A 302 7.70 -8.06 -18.84
CA ILE A 302 6.87 -7.15 -19.62
C ILE A 302 6.50 -5.98 -18.71
N ASP A 303 6.76 -4.76 -19.16
CA ASP A 303 6.20 -3.56 -18.53
C ASP A 303 4.75 -3.38 -18.99
N VAL A 304 3.84 -3.97 -18.22
CA VAL A 304 2.39 -3.93 -18.48
C VAL A 304 1.87 -2.49 -18.53
N GLY A 305 2.40 -1.60 -17.70
CA GLY A 305 2.01 -0.19 -17.68
C GLY A 305 2.36 0.50 -19.00
N ALA A 306 3.61 0.38 -19.45
CA ALA A 306 4.06 0.96 -20.71
C ALA A 306 3.30 0.40 -21.92
N GLN A 307 2.99 -0.91 -21.93
CA GLN A 307 2.19 -1.52 -23.01
C GLN A 307 0.78 -0.95 -23.08
N LEU A 308 0.09 -0.82 -21.94
CA LEU A 308 -1.27 -0.29 -21.89
C LEU A 308 -1.31 1.18 -22.32
N LEU A 309 -0.34 1.99 -21.87
CA LEU A 309 -0.24 3.40 -22.25
C LEU A 309 0.02 3.59 -23.74
N ALA A 310 0.80 2.70 -24.36
CA ALA A 310 1.05 2.74 -25.81
C ALA A 310 -0.15 2.26 -26.63
N ALA A 311 -0.95 1.32 -26.09
CA ALA A 311 -2.08 0.72 -26.79
C ALA A 311 -3.36 1.56 -26.75
N VAL A 312 -3.56 2.35 -25.68
CA VAL A 312 -4.79 3.13 -25.47
C VAL A 312 -4.46 4.61 -25.45
N PRO A 313 -4.72 5.34 -26.54
CA PRO A 313 -4.48 6.79 -26.60
C PRO A 313 -5.43 7.54 -25.67
N ILE A 314 -4.99 8.72 -25.24
CA ILE A 314 -5.85 9.68 -24.54
C ILE A 314 -6.91 10.19 -25.53
N PRO A 315 -8.19 10.22 -25.16
CA PRO A 315 -9.26 10.70 -26.04
C PRO A 315 -9.19 12.21 -26.34
#